data_8b309ec5a7767bb9ef05816691615b9a
#
_entry.id   8b309ec5a7767bb9ef05816691615b9a
#
_cell.length_a   1.000
_cell.length_b   1.000
_cell.length_c   1.000
_cell.angle_alpha   90.00
_cell.angle_beta   90.00
_cell.angle_gamma   90.00
#
_symmetry.space_group_name_H-M   'P 1'
#
loop_
_entity.id
_entity.type
_entity.pdbx_description
1 polymer ?
#
loop_
_entity_poly.entity_id
_entity_poly.type
_entity_poly.pdbx_seq_one_letter_code
_entity_poly.pdbx_strand_id
1 'polypeptide(L)'
;MNNNETENQVKSRRKKKNIAILVLMFLLLVTLFIVQCHLDQIKQDALAKEQETALELQRRHTLDSLRALEQARADSIRMADSLARLSADSVRLADSLRVADSLAALKNNVNRDSIRHVRDSLNRIKDSLAAIDKARADSLQRIADSLAIIEKARADSLEKLRIQDSIRAADQVPPVAEIAPPAGRYYDPIKLKVKCEEIKCKTFLSIGDTLHAQEAGKAIEYNKTGSVFFYAVDSVGNRSAWEEAKYDMASDNICGKNAYPVPLGGKTVCVDAYEYPNKADELPRDMVSQEQAASLCQQEGKHLCSLAEWQAACKSKDNTRYSYGDSYKQNKCNTNTKAAKRSGRKEQCRSWYGMYDMNGNLWEWTSSTSKDRPNMYLVAGGAWNTNNESKCTDNKFSFYPQNQYPNVGFRCCK
;
A
#
# COMPACT_ATOMS: atom_id res chain seq x y z
N MET A 1 63.80 31.17 29.02
CA MET A 1 62.81 31.37 27.91
C MET A 1 62.51 30.09 27.10
N ASN A 2 62.99 28.89 27.46
CA ASN A 2 62.86 27.68 26.60
C ASN A 2 61.69 26.72 26.94
N ASN A 3 60.95 26.91 28.03
CA ASN A 3 59.90 25.93 28.38
C ASN A 3 58.52 26.19 27.70
N ASN A 4 58.22 27.41 27.29
CA ASN A 4 56.97 27.76 26.69
C ASN A 4 56.88 27.38 25.19
N GLU A 5 57.99 27.33 24.46
CA GLU A 5 58.03 26.92 23.06
C GLU A 5 57.82 25.41 22.89
N THR A 6 58.35 24.60 23.75
CA THR A 6 58.20 23.14 23.71
C THR A 6 56.78 22.72 24.05
N GLU A 7 56.11 23.39 25.01
CA GLU A 7 54.70 23.10 25.38
C GLU A 7 53.70 23.45 24.24
N ASN A 8 53.92 24.57 23.56
CA ASN A 8 53.11 24.95 22.42
C ASN A 8 53.32 24.04 21.20
N GLN A 9 54.50 23.52 20.96
CA GLN A 9 54.76 22.52 19.94
C GLN A 9 54.10 21.18 20.24
N VAL A 10 54.09 20.73 21.49
CA VAL A 10 53.41 19.51 21.92
C VAL A 10 51.89 19.64 21.82
N LYS A 11 51.31 20.78 22.23
CA LYS A 11 49.86 21.07 22.06
C LYS A 11 49.46 21.11 20.57
N SER A 12 50.28 21.71 19.72
CA SER A 12 50.05 21.76 18.27
C SER A 12 50.09 20.36 17.63
N ARG A 13 51.06 19.53 17.97
CA ARG A 13 51.15 18.13 17.49
C ARG A 13 49.99 17.27 17.98
N ARG A 14 49.49 17.46 19.22
CA ARG A 14 48.32 16.78 19.76
C ARG A 14 47.03 17.20 19.03
N LYS A 15 46.87 18.48 18.72
CA LYS A 15 45.75 19.03 17.94
C LYS A 15 45.71 18.48 16.51
N LYS A 16 46.89 18.38 15.84
CA LYS A 16 47.00 17.78 14.49
C LYS A 16 46.71 16.29 14.51
N LYS A 17 47.11 15.54 15.52
CA LYS A 17 46.78 14.11 15.69
C LYS A 17 45.27 13.92 15.89
N ASN A 18 44.62 14.72 16.72
CA ASN A 18 43.19 14.63 16.94
C ASN A 18 42.37 14.97 15.70
N ILE A 19 42.80 15.96 14.92
CA ILE A 19 42.17 16.28 13.60
C ILE A 19 42.32 15.12 12.62
N ALA A 20 43.53 14.52 12.56
CA ALA A 20 43.75 13.36 11.67
C ALA A 20 42.88 12.14 12.06
N ILE A 21 42.69 11.89 13.35
CA ILE A 21 41.80 10.83 13.85
C ILE A 21 40.35 11.12 13.47
N LEU A 22 39.87 12.37 13.65
CA LEU A 22 38.52 12.78 13.28
C LEU A 22 38.26 12.65 11.78
N VAL A 23 39.23 13.03 10.95
CA VAL A 23 39.14 12.86 9.48
C VAL A 23 39.11 11.39 9.10
N LEU A 24 39.91 10.55 9.75
CA LEU A 24 39.91 9.10 9.53
C LEU A 24 38.56 8.45 9.92
N MET A 25 38.01 8.84 11.06
CA MET A 25 36.68 8.39 11.50
C MET A 25 35.58 8.84 10.55
N PHE A 26 35.64 10.08 10.06
CA PHE A 26 34.69 10.59 9.09
C PHE A 26 34.76 9.81 7.76
N LEU A 27 35.96 9.54 7.25
CA LEU A 27 36.15 8.73 6.05
C LEU A 27 35.63 7.30 6.24
N LEU A 28 35.83 6.72 7.42
CA LEU A 28 35.31 5.39 7.78
C LEU A 28 33.78 5.36 7.82
N LEU A 29 33.16 6.39 8.36
CA LEU A 29 31.71 6.53 8.38
C LEU A 29 31.13 6.71 6.97
N VAL A 30 31.79 7.49 6.11
CA VAL A 30 31.38 7.68 4.71
C VAL A 30 31.50 6.37 3.93
N THR A 31 32.60 5.61 4.12
CA THR A 31 32.75 4.30 3.46
C THR A 31 31.72 3.28 3.96
N LEU A 32 31.41 3.25 5.27
CA LEU A 32 30.33 2.41 5.82
C LEU A 32 28.96 2.80 5.24
N PHE A 33 28.69 4.08 5.12
CA PHE A 33 27.45 4.57 4.51
C PHE A 33 27.31 4.16 3.03
N ILE A 34 28.39 4.28 2.24
CA ILE A 34 28.42 3.86 0.83
C ILE A 34 28.21 2.34 0.73
N VAL A 35 28.87 1.56 1.59
CA VAL A 35 28.69 0.10 1.62
C VAL A 35 27.24 -0.26 1.99
N GLN A 36 26.66 0.43 2.96
CA GLN A 36 25.25 0.21 3.34
C GLN A 36 24.29 0.53 2.19
N CYS A 37 24.48 1.66 1.50
CA CYS A 37 23.67 2.00 0.32
C CYS A 37 23.79 0.94 -0.80
N HIS A 38 25.00 0.39 -1.00
CA HIS A 38 25.22 -0.66 -1.99
C HIS A 38 24.56 -1.99 -1.61
N LEU A 39 24.62 -2.35 -0.33
CA LEU A 39 23.93 -3.53 0.19
C LEU A 39 22.41 -3.41 0.08
N ASP A 40 21.88 -2.22 0.34
CA ASP A 40 20.44 -1.97 0.21
C ASP A 40 19.98 -2.03 -1.25
N GLN A 41 20.82 -1.55 -2.19
CA GLN A 41 20.56 -1.69 -3.63
C GLN A 41 20.55 -3.17 -4.05
N ILE A 42 21.54 -3.97 -3.64
CA ILE A 42 21.60 -5.41 -3.93
C ILE A 42 20.38 -6.15 -3.38
N LYS A 43 19.92 -5.79 -2.18
CA LYS A 43 18.71 -6.37 -1.60
C LYS A 43 17.44 -6.00 -2.38
N GLN A 44 17.35 -4.76 -2.86
CA GLN A 44 16.23 -4.33 -3.70
C GLN A 44 16.20 -5.07 -5.03
N ASP A 45 17.36 -5.24 -5.68
CA ASP A 45 17.48 -5.97 -6.92
C ASP A 45 17.14 -7.47 -6.75
N ALA A 46 17.55 -8.08 -5.63
CA ALA A 46 17.20 -9.45 -5.29
C ALA A 46 15.68 -9.65 -5.09
N LEU A 47 15.04 -8.70 -4.41
CA LEU A 47 13.60 -8.76 -4.17
C LEU A 47 12.78 -8.51 -5.44
N ALA A 48 13.24 -7.60 -6.30
CA ALA A 48 12.63 -7.37 -7.62
C ALA A 48 12.68 -8.66 -8.47
N LYS A 49 13.82 -9.36 -8.42
CA LYS A 49 14.01 -10.63 -9.13
C LYS A 49 13.11 -11.74 -8.58
N GLU A 50 12.88 -11.79 -7.27
CA GLU A 50 11.95 -12.75 -6.65
C GLU A 50 10.49 -12.49 -7.09
N GLN A 51 10.08 -11.23 -7.19
CA GLN A 51 8.76 -10.85 -7.68
C GLN A 51 8.59 -11.19 -9.17
N GLU A 52 9.61 -10.96 -9.97
CA GLU A 52 9.62 -11.32 -11.39
C GLU A 52 9.50 -12.84 -11.56
N THR A 53 10.19 -13.64 -10.72
CA THR A 53 10.08 -15.10 -10.75
C THR A 53 8.70 -15.60 -10.35
N ALA A 54 8.06 -15.00 -9.36
CA ALA A 54 6.71 -15.36 -8.93
C ALA A 54 5.67 -15.07 -10.03
N LEU A 55 5.80 -13.93 -10.72
CA LEU A 55 4.94 -13.57 -11.84
C LEU A 55 5.16 -14.50 -13.05
N GLU A 56 6.41 -14.83 -13.34
CA GLU A 56 6.75 -15.76 -14.40
C GLU A 56 6.20 -17.16 -14.11
N LEU A 57 6.20 -17.58 -12.84
CA LEU A 57 5.57 -18.83 -12.41
C LEU A 57 4.06 -18.82 -12.67
N GLN A 58 3.36 -17.73 -12.35
CA GLN A 58 1.94 -17.56 -12.63
C GLN A 58 1.64 -17.61 -14.13
N ARG A 59 2.48 -16.97 -14.94
CA ARG A 59 2.40 -17.00 -16.41
C ARG A 59 2.63 -18.40 -16.95
N ARG A 60 3.60 -19.15 -16.40
CA ARG A 60 3.83 -20.56 -16.73
C ARG A 60 2.61 -21.43 -16.42
N HIS A 61 1.98 -21.29 -15.25
CA HIS A 61 0.75 -22.02 -14.91
C HIS A 61 -0.38 -21.78 -15.91
N THR A 62 -0.54 -20.54 -16.38
CA THR A 62 -1.56 -20.21 -17.39
C THR A 62 -1.22 -20.84 -18.73
N LEU A 63 0.05 -20.81 -19.15
CA LEU A 63 0.53 -21.45 -20.37
C LEU A 63 0.41 -22.96 -20.31
N ASP A 64 0.68 -23.58 -19.18
CA ASP A 64 0.54 -25.03 -19.00
C ASP A 64 -0.94 -25.45 -19.05
N SER A 65 -1.84 -24.64 -18.51
CA SER A 65 -3.28 -24.84 -18.66
C SER A 65 -3.74 -24.76 -20.12
N LEU A 66 -3.20 -23.80 -20.89
CA LEU A 66 -3.46 -23.68 -22.31
C LEU A 66 -2.92 -24.89 -23.11
N ARG A 67 -1.71 -25.38 -22.77
CA ARG A 67 -1.14 -26.59 -23.37
C ARG A 67 -1.97 -27.84 -23.08
N ALA A 68 -2.48 -27.97 -21.84
CA ALA A 68 -3.38 -29.07 -21.48
C ALA A 68 -4.70 -29.03 -22.31
N LEU A 69 -5.25 -27.84 -22.56
CA LEU A 69 -6.40 -27.68 -23.45
C LEU A 69 -6.08 -28.03 -24.90
N GLU A 70 -4.90 -27.64 -25.39
CA GLU A 70 -4.43 -28.02 -26.75
C GLU A 70 -4.26 -29.51 -26.90
N GLN A 71 -3.71 -30.20 -25.88
CA GLN A 71 -3.57 -31.64 -25.86
C GLN A 71 -4.94 -32.35 -25.89
N ALA A 72 -5.89 -31.88 -25.05
CA ALA A 72 -7.25 -32.43 -25.03
C ALA A 72 -7.94 -32.28 -26.39
N ARG A 73 -7.72 -31.14 -27.07
CA ARG A 73 -8.20 -30.92 -28.45
C ARG A 73 -7.59 -31.92 -29.43
N ALA A 74 -6.26 -32.14 -29.39
CA ALA A 74 -5.56 -33.08 -30.26
C ALA A 74 -6.05 -34.49 -30.04
N ASP A 75 -6.29 -34.90 -28.79
CA ASP A 75 -6.82 -36.24 -28.45
C ASP A 75 -8.26 -36.41 -28.96
N SER A 76 -9.08 -35.40 -28.87
CA SER A 76 -10.45 -35.40 -29.41
C SER A 76 -10.45 -35.54 -30.93
N ILE A 77 -9.55 -34.85 -31.64
CA ILE A 77 -9.40 -34.96 -33.11
C ILE A 77 -8.94 -36.40 -33.46
N ARG A 78 -7.95 -36.98 -32.75
CA ARG A 78 -7.52 -38.35 -32.97
C ARG A 78 -8.63 -39.39 -32.79
N MET A 79 -9.50 -39.16 -31.80
CA MET A 79 -10.67 -40.01 -31.58
C MET A 79 -11.68 -39.88 -32.72
N ALA A 80 -11.91 -38.68 -33.23
CA ALA A 80 -12.76 -38.45 -34.39
C ALA A 80 -12.25 -39.13 -35.67
N ASP A 81 -10.93 -39.09 -35.92
CA ASP A 81 -10.27 -39.75 -37.03
C ASP A 81 -10.39 -41.29 -36.93
N SER A 82 -10.23 -41.86 -35.72
CA SER A 82 -10.41 -43.28 -35.48
C SER A 82 -11.83 -43.74 -35.75
N LEU A 83 -12.82 -42.97 -35.32
CA LEU A 83 -14.23 -43.22 -35.62
C LEU A 83 -14.52 -43.10 -37.14
N ALA A 84 -13.84 -42.20 -37.85
CA ALA A 84 -13.96 -42.05 -39.31
C ALA A 84 -13.46 -43.28 -40.05
N ARG A 85 -12.35 -43.90 -39.60
CA ARG A 85 -11.82 -45.16 -40.18
C ARG A 85 -12.77 -46.34 -39.97
N LEU A 86 -13.32 -46.51 -38.78
CA LEU A 86 -14.28 -47.58 -38.46
C LEU A 86 -15.52 -47.50 -39.39
N SER A 87 -15.92 -46.32 -39.81
CA SER A 87 -17.06 -46.13 -40.73
C SER A 87 -16.74 -46.58 -42.14
N ALA A 88 -15.59 -46.24 -42.64
CA ALA A 88 -15.19 -46.66 -43.96
C ALA A 88 -15.20 -48.20 -44.06
N ASP A 89 -14.76 -48.86 -42.97
CA ASP A 89 -14.80 -50.32 -42.93
C ASP A 89 -16.22 -50.89 -42.83
N SER A 90 -17.13 -50.21 -42.12
CA SER A 90 -18.55 -50.59 -42.06
C SER A 90 -19.24 -50.47 -43.42
N VAL A 91 -18.92 -49.43 -44.19
CA VAL A 91 -19.44 -49.24 -45.57
C VAL A 91 -18.93 -50.38 -46.48
N ARG A 92 -17.63 -50.73 -46.43
CA ARG A 92 -17.06 -51.83 -47.19
C ARG A 92 -17.73 -53.17 -46.86
N LEU A 93 -18.04 -53.39 -45.58
CA LEU A 93 -18.75 -54.62 -45.16
C LEU A 93 -20.18 -54.67 -45.72
N ALA A 94 -20.91 -53.53 -45.74
CA ALA A 94 -22.25 -53.43 -46.30
C ALA A 94 -22.26 -53.70 -47.81
N ASP A 95 -21.27 -53.23 -48.56
CA ASP A 95 -21.13 -53.47 -49.99
C ASP A 95 -20.80 -54.96 -50.25
N SER A 96 -19.98 -55.59 -49.44
CA SER A 96 -19.70 -57.02 -49.53
C SER A 96 -20.95 -57.88 -49.28
N LEU A 97 -21.83 -57.46 -48.37
CA LEU A 97 -23.10 -58.13 -48.09
C LEU A 97 -24.10 -57.97 -49.30
N ARG A 98 -24.12 -56.83 -49.98
CA ARG A 98 -24.92 -56.64 -51.20
C ARG A 98 -24.49 -57.60 -52.36
N VAL A 99 -23.16 -57.82 -52.48
CA VAL A 99 -22.61 -58.80 -53.46
C VAL A 99 -23.03 -60.20 -53.08
N ALA A 100 -23.03 -60.57 -51.79
CA ALA A 100 -23.49 -61.91 -51.34
C ALA A 100 -24.98 -62.15 -51.62
N ASP A 101 -25.84 -61.09 -51.43
CA ASP A 101 -27.24 -61.18 -51.76
C ASP A 101 -27.48 -61.36 -53.28
N SER A 102 -26.70 -60.70 -54.12
CA SER A 102 -26.75 -60.89 -55.59
C SER A 102 -26.32 -62.32 -56.02
N LEU A 103 -25.29 -62.92 -55.38
CA LEU A 103 -24.82 -64.31 -55.63
C LEU A 103 -25.84 -65.32 -55.15
N ALA A 104 -26.55 -65.07 -54.03
CA ALA A 104 -27.59 -65.95 -53.52
C ALA A 104 -28.83 -66.02 -54.46
N ALA A 105 -29.13 -64.93 -55.13
CA ALA A 105 -30.23 -64.80 -56.12
C ALA A 105 -29.95 -65.62 -57.42
N LEU A 106 -28.67 -65.87 -57.75
CA LEU A 106 -28.27 -66.57 -58.99
C LEU A 106 -28.24 -68.10 -58.86
N LYS A 107 -28.34 -68.72 -57.68
CA LYS A 107 -28.34 -70.20 -57.48
C LYS A 107 -29.75 -70.74 -57.29
N ASN A 108 -30.39 -71.13 -58.38
CA ASN A 108 -31.76 -71.64 -58.45
C ASN A 108 -32.05 -73.02 -57.75
N ASN A 109 -31.31 -73.42 -56.76
CA ASN A 109 -31.54 -74.72 -56.14
C ASN A 109 -31.29 -74.73 -54.60
N VAL A 110 -31.62 -73.71 -53.89
CA VAL A 110 -31.49 -73.65 -52.42
C VAL A 110 -32.90 -73.62 -51.81
N ASN A 111 -33.11 -74.47 -50.76
CA ASN A 111 -34.35 -74.58 -49.98
C ASN A 111 -34.83 -73.22 -49.51
N ARG A 112 -36.13 -72.87 -49.76
CA ARG A 112 -36.77 -71.57 -49.45
C ARG A 112 -36.55 -71.12 -47.97
N ASP A 113 -36.48 -72.07 -47.07
CA ASP A 113 -36.29 -71.75 -45.63
C ASP A 113 -34.86 -71.26 -45.32
N SER A 114 -33.85 -71.80 -45.99
CA SER A 114 -32.45 -71.37 -45.86
C SER A 114 -32.29 -69.96 -46.43
N ILE A 115 -32.98 -69.66 -47.53
CA ILE A 115 -32.98 -68.25 -48.12
C ILE A 115 -33.64 -67.28 -47.14
N ARG A 116 -34.74 -67.68 -46.50
CA ARG A 116 -35.42 -66.84 -45.49
C ARG A 116 -34.49 -66.58 -44.31
N HIS A 117 -33.83 -67.56 -43.73
CA HIS A 117 -32.88 -67.42 -42.63
C HIS A 117 -31.69 -66.48 -42.96
N VAL A 118 -31.13 -66.60 -44.16
CA VAL A 118 -30.05 -65.71 -44.63
C VAL A 118 -30.55 -64.34 -44.78
N ARG A 119 -31.75 -64.08 -45.32
CA ARG A 119 -32.37 -62.77 -45.47
C ARG A 119 -32.64 -62.15 -44.11
N ASP A 120 -33.16 -62.87 -43.16
CA ASP A 120 -33.43 -62.37 -41.80
C ASP A 120 -32.14 -62.03 -41.05
N SER A 121 -31.08 -62.76 -41.24
CA SER A 121 -29.76 -62.51 -40.71
C SER A 121 -29.13 -61.25 -41.33
N LEU A 122 -29.24 -61.08 -42.64
CA LEU A 122 -28.80 -59.88 -43.36
C LEU A 122 -29.56 -58.63 -42.92
N ASN A 123 -30.89 -58.73 -42.71
CA ASN A 123 -31.67 -57.62 -42.18
C ASN A 123 -31.21 -57.21 -40.75
N ARG A 124 -30.97 -58.20 -39.86
CA ARG A 124 -30.42 -57.91 -38.52
C ARG A 124 -29.06 -57.23 -38.58
N ILE A 125 -28.17 -57.69 -39.49
CA ILE A 125 -26.83 -57.05 -39.67
C ILE A 125 -27.02 -55.61 -40.18
N LYS A 126 -27.92 -55.37 -41.12
CA LYS A 126 -28.25 -54.05 -41.66
C LYS A 126 -28.78 -53.13 -40.56
N ASP A 127 -29.69 -53.61 -39.71
CA ASP A 127 -30.22 -52.84 -38.57
C ASP A 127 -29.13 -52.55 -37.53
N SER A 128 -28.25 -53.51 -37.28
CA SER A 128 -27.10 -53.32 -36.37
C SER A 128 -26.11 -52.27 -36.92
N LEU A 129 -25.82 -52.30 -38.23
CA LEU A 129 -24.96 -51.27 -38.87
C LEU A 129 -25.57 -49.90 -38.78
N ALA A 130 -26.89 -49.75 -39.03
CA ALA A 130 -27.59 -48.48 -38.92
C ALA A 130 -27.56 -47.95 -37.48
N ALA A 131 -27.68 -48.82 -36.47
CA ALA A 131 -27.54 -48.44 -35.06
C ALA A 131 -26.11 -47.99 -34.72
N ILE A 132 -25.08 -48.65 -35.24
CA ILE A 132 -23.66 -48.25 -35.06
C ILE A 132 -23.40 -46.92 -35.71
N ASP A 133 -23.89 -46.68 -36.94
CA ASP A 133 -23.72 -45.41 -37.65
C ASP A 133 -24.39 -44.25 -36.89
N LYS A 134 -25.59 -44.46 -36.34
CA LYS A 134 -26.24 -43.47 -35.48
C LYS A 134 -25.48 -43.16 -34.22
N ALA A 135 -25.08 -44.21 -33.47
CA ALA A 135 -24.30 -44.02 -32.23
C ALA A 135 -22.98 -43.29 -32.47
N ARG A 136 -22.39 -43.53 -33.65
CA ARG A 136 -21.18 -42.84 -34.07
C ARG A 136 -21.45 -41.36 -34.40
N ALA A 137 -22.52 -41.07 -35.15
CA ALA A 137 -22.92 -39.66 -35.44
C ALA A 137 -23.14 -38.87 -34.14
N ASP A 138 -23.83 -39.48 -33.16
CA ASP A 138 -24.06 -38.89 -31.84
C ASP A 138 -22.72 -38.66 -31.08
N SER A 139 -21.78 -39.58 -31.20
CA SER A 139 -20.45 -39.46 -30.57
C SER A 139 -19.61 -38.34 -31.22
N LEU A 140 -19.61 -38.26 -32.54
CA LEU A 140 -18.94 -37.18 -33.26
C LEU A 140 -19.53 -35.77 -32.90
N GLN A 141 -20.84 -35.67 -32.75
CA GLN A 141 -21.50 -34.47 -32.36
C GLN A 141 -21.04 -34.04 -30.93
N ARG A 142 -21.00 -34.96 -29.95
CA ARG A 142 -20.51 -34.67 -28.60
C ARG A 142 -19.06 -34.22 -28.59
N ILE A 143 -18.21 -34.77 -29.45
CA ILE A 143 -16.82 -34.36 -29.60
C ILE A 143 -16.75 -32.93 -30.17
N ALA A 144 -17.55 -32.64 -31.18
CA ALA A 144 -17.62 -31.27 -31.76
C ALA A 144 -18.08 -30.23 -30.74
N ASP A 145 -19.10 -30.56 -29.96
CA ASP A 145 -19.59 -29.69 -28.88
C ASP A 145 -18.53 -29.46 -27.82
N SER A 146 -17.80 -30.52 -27.42
CA SER A 146 -16.70 -30.40 -26.46
C SER A 146 -15.54 -29.53 -26.98
N LEU A 147 -15.17 -29.68 -28.26
CA LEU A 147 -14.15 -28.88 -28.91
C LEU A 147 -14.56 -27.39 -28.96
N ALA A 148 -15.80 -27.08 -29.25
CA ALA A 148 -16.31 -25.70 -29.26
C ALA A 148 -16.20 -25.04 -27.86
N ILE A 149 -16.51 -25.79 -26.79
CA ILE A 149 -16.36 -25.33 -25.41
C ILE A 149 -14.88 -25.03 -25.09
N ILE A 150 -13.98 -25.92 -25.47
CA ILE A 150 -12.53 -25.78 -25.25
C ILE A 150 -11.97 -24.58 -26.00
N GLU A 151 -12.38 -24.36 -27.26
CA GLU A 151 -11.96 -23.21 -28.09
C GLU A 151 -12.43 -21.88 -27.48
N LYS A 152 -13.67 -21.83 -27.00
CA LYS A 152 -14.19 -20.65 -26.32
C LYS A 152 -13.42 -20.35 -25.05
N ALA A 153 -13.18 -21.35 -24.19
CA ALA A 153 -12.42 -21.18 -22.95
C ALA A 153 -10.98 -20.69 -23.22
N ARG A 154 -10.36 -21.16 -24.30
CA ARG A 154 -9.03 -20.71 -24.75
C ARG A 154 -9.06 -19.25 -25.20
N ALA A 155 -10.03 -18.86 -26.00
CA ALA A 155 -10.19 -17.48 -26.46
C ALA A 155 -10.41 -16.51 -25.30
N ASP A 156 -11.29 -16.86 -24.37
CA ASP A 156 -11.55 -16.06 -23.16
C ASP A 156 -10.30 -15.90 -22.26
N SER A 157 -9.48 -16.96 -22.17
CA SER A 157 -8.23 -16.94 -21.38
C SER A 157 -7.16 -16.06 -22.05
N LEU A 158 -7.01 -16.13 -23.35
CA LEU A 158 -6.09 -15.28 -24.12
C LEU A 158 -6.47 -13.79 -24.06
N GLU A 159 -7.76 -13.49 -24.15
CA GLU A 159 -8.24 -12.11 -24.04
C GLU A 159 -8.00 -11.54 -22.64
N LYS A 160 -8.23 -12.30 -21.59
CA LYS A 160 -7.88 -11.90 -20.20
C LYS A 160 -6.39 -11.57 -20.06
N LEU A 161 -5.50 -12.38 -20.63
CA LEU A 161 -4.06 -12.12 -20.61
C LEU A 161 -3.71 -10.84 -21.36
N ARG A 162 -4.28 -10.60 -22.54
CA ARG A 162 -4.06 -9.36 -23.31
C ARG A 162 -4.49 -8.12 -22.56
N ILE A 163 -5.68 -8.16 -21.94
CA ILE A 163 -6.19 -7.05 -21.12
C ILE A 163 -5.26 -6.80 -19.94
N GLN A 164 -4.81 -7.84 -19.24
CA GLN A 164 -3.90 -7.73 -18.09
C GLN A 164 -2.54 -7.14 -18.49
N ASP A 165 -1.95 -7.61 -19.60
CA ASP A 165 -0.69 -7.09 -20.13
C ASP A 165 -0.84 -5.60 -20.58
N SER A 166 -1.98 -5.24 -21.15
CA SER A 166 -2.28 -3.86 -21.56
C SER A 166 -2.44 -2.92 -20.36
N ILE A 167 -3.15 -3.34 -19.31
CA ILE A 167 -3.29 -2.57 -18.06
C ILE A 167 -1.91 -2.38 -17.41
N ARG A 168 -1.10 -3.44 -17.33
CA ARG A 168 0.25 -3.38 -16.77
C ARG A 168 1.19 -2.47 -17.55
N ALA A 169 1.10 -2.45 -18.87
CA ALA A 169 1.90 -1.56 -19.72
C ALA A 169 1.49 -0.09 -19.57
N ALA A 170 0.23 0.18 -19.27
CA ALA A 170 -0.31 1.53 -19.11
C ALA A 170 -0.06 2.11 -17.70
N ASP A 171 -0.04 1.27 -16.65
CA ASP A 171 0.16 1.69 -15.27
C ASP A 171 1.57 1.34 -14.79
N GLN A 172 2.42 2.36 -14.69
CA GLN A 172 3.79 2.28 -14.17
C GLN A 172 4.00 3.14 -12.92
N VAL A 173 2.93 3.68 -12.36
CA VAL A 173 2.99 4.55 -11.19
C VAL A 173 2.92 3.71 -9.92
N PRO A 174 3.98 3.72 -9.08
CA PRO A 174 3.93 2.99 -7.80
C PRO A 174 2.87 3.57 -6.87
N PRO A 175 2.18 2.74 -6.10
CA PRO A 175 1.17 3.18 -5.15
C PRO A 175 1.78 3.96 -3.98
N VAL A 176 0.99 4.81 -3.35
CA VAL A 176 1.39 5.53 -2.13
C VAL A 176 0.96 4.72 -0.91
N ALA A 177 1.95 4.36 -0.07
CA ALA A 177 1.71 3.72 1.22
C ALA A 177 1.67 4.75 2.35
N GLU A 178 0.80 4.56 3.32
CA GLU A 178 0.71 5.41 4.50
C GLU A 178 0.43 4.56 5.74
N ILE A 179 1.17 4.81 6.85
CA ILE A 179 0.96 4.09 8.10
C ILE A 179 0.13 4.93 9.08
N ALA A 180 -0.78 4.29 9.78
CA ALA A 180 -1.61 4.89 10.82
C ALA A 180 -1.55 4.05 12.11
N PRO A 181 -1.41 4.67 13.27
CA PRO A 181 -1.12 6.09 13.48
C PRO A 181 0.28 6.47 12.98
N PRO A 182 0.54 7.77 12.69
CA PRO A 182 1.83 8.22 12.14
C PRO A 182 2.99 8.06 13.13
N ALA A 183 4.22 8.18 12.62
CA ALA A 183 5.44 8.24 13.44
C ALA A 183 5.32 9.24 14.58
N GLY A 184 5.92 8.96 15.73
CA GLY A 184 5.89 9.87 16.88
C GLY A 184 6.01 9.18 18.24
N ARG A 185 5.86 9.98 19.30
CA ARG A 185 5.83 9.51 20.68
C ARG A 185 4.41 9.10 21.09
N TYR A 186 4.31 7.95 21.76
CA TYR A 186 3.07 7.38 22.28
C TYR A 186 3.29 6.89 23.73
N TYR A 187 2.23 6.86 24.49
CA TYR A 187 2.26 6.49 25.91
C TYR A 187 1.46 5.19 26.18
N ASP A 188 0.64 4.78 25.23
CA ASP A 188 -0.13 3.55 25.26
C ASP A 188 0.17 2.69 24.03
N PRO A 189 -0.02 1.36 24.09
CA PRO A 189 0.08 0.49 22.93
C PRO A 189 -0.82 0.99 21.78
N ILE A 190 -0.27 1.00 20.57
CA ILE A 190 -0.95 1.46 19.36
C ILE A 190 -1.26 0.30 18.42
N LYS A 191 -2.23 0.49 17.53
CA LYS A 191 -2.57 -0.48 16.48
C LYS A 191 -2.12 0.08 15.13
N LEU A 192 -1.03 -0.45 14.63
CA LEU A 192 -0.47 -0.07 13.33
C LEU A 192 -1.30 -0.65 12.19
N LYS A 193 -1.63 0.17 11.24
CA LYS A 193 -2.27 -0.22 9.99
C LYS A 193 -1.62 0.51 8.83
N VAL A 194 -1.17 -0.22 7.82
CA VAL A 194 -0.70 0.37 6.56
C VAL A 194 -1.90 0.53 5.64
N LYS A 195 -2.05 1.71 5.06
CA LYS A 195 -3.09 2.09 4.11
C LYS A 195 -2.44 2.33 2.75
N CYS A 196 -3.21 2.13 1.70
CA CYS A 196 -2.85 2.48 0.34
C CYS A 196 -4.01 3.29 -0.26
N GLU A 197 -3.70 4.31 -1.03
CA GLU A 197 -4.73 5.17 -1.62
C GLU A 197 -5.46 4.51 -2.79
N GLU A 198 -4.85 3.49 -3.40
CA GLU A 198 -5.41 2.81 -4.57
C GLU A 198 -6.33 1.65 -4.19
N ILE A 199 -7.29 1.37 -5.08
CA ILE A 199 -8.20 0.23 -4.95
C ILE A 199 -7.43 -1.07 -5.25
N LYS A 200 -7.57 -2.07 -4.37
CA LYS A 200 -6.95 -3.42 -4.50
C LYS A 200 -5.42 -3.46 -4.38
N CYS A 201 -4.79 -2.52 -3.70
CA CYS A 201 -3.38 -2.69 -3.38
C CYS A 201 -3.16 -3.60 -2.16
N LYS A 202 -2.01 -4.23 -2.11
CA LYS A 202 -1.51 -4.97 -0.95
C LYS A 202 -0.53 -4.11 -0.19
N THR A 203 -0.58 -4.16 1.13
CA THR A 203 0.33 -3.42 2.01
C THR A 203 1.19 -4.38 2.80
N PHE A 204 2.43 -4.00 3.03
CA PHE A 204 3.42 -4.80 3.73
C PHE A 204 4.07 -3.98 4.84
N LEU A 205 4.45 -4.64 5.93
CA LEU A 205 5.08 -4.05 7.09
C LEU A 205 6.18 -4.96 7.62
N SER A 206 7.28 -4.36 8.09
CA SER A 206 8.36 -5.02 8.81
C SER A 206 8.77 -4.20 10.02
N ILE A 207 9.10 -4.86 11.12
CA ILE A 207 9.49 -4.22 12.39
C ILE A 207 10.99 -4.36 12.57
N GLY A 208 11.68 -3.23 12.71
CA GLY A 208 13.12 -3.17 12.99
C GLY A 208 14.03 -3.20 11.78
N ASP A 209 13.65 -3.90 10.71
CA ASP A 209 14.44 -4.02 9.49
C ASP A 209 13.55 -4.11 8.24
N THR A 210 14.15 -4.26 7.05
CA THR A 210 13.43 -4.43 5.77
C THR A 210 13.44 -5.88 5.26
N LEU A 211 13.92 -6.84 6.06
CA LEU A 211 14.13 -8.22 5.61
C LEU A 211 12.92 -9.13 5.87
N HIS A 212 12.12 -8.79 6.88
CA HIS A 212 11.04 -9.66 7.39
C HIS A 212 9.66 -9.07 7.14
N ALA A 213 9.43 -8.57 5.92
CA ALA A 213 8.14 -7.99 5.55
C ALA A 213 7.00 -9.02 5.59
N GLN A 214 5.90 -8.65 6.22
CA GLN A 214 4.66 -9.43 6.26
C GLN A 214 3.53 -8.62 5.64
N GLU A 215 2.56 -9.28 5.03
CA GLU A 215 1.36 -8.61 4.51
C GLU A 215 0.56 -7.99 5.66
N ALA A 216 0.33 -6.67 5.60
CA ALA A 216 -0.28 -5.88 6.65
C ALA A 216 -1.80 -5.74 6.49
N GLY A 217 -2.50 -6.83 6.16
CA GLY A 217 -3.95 -6.83 5.94
C GLY A 217 -4.80 -6.54 7.18
N LYS A 218 -4.22 -6.69 8.38
CA LYS A 218 -4.88 -6.42 9.67
C LYS A 218 -4.04 -5.45 10.50
N ALA A 219 -4.69 -4.75 11.44
CA ALA A 219 -3.98 -3.91 12.39
C ALA A 219 -3.13 -4.76 13.34
N ILE A 220 -1.89 -4.33 13.56
CA ILE A 220 -0.88 -5.01 14.41
C ILE A 220 -0.69 -4.20 15.68
N GLU A 221 -0.80 -4.84 16.83
CA GLU A 221 -0.47 -4.22 18.12
C GLU A 221 1.03 -3.94 18.20
N TYR A 222 1.38 -2.70 18.59
CA TYR A 222 2.75 -2.24 18.67
C TYR A 222 2.98 -1.44 19.96
N ASN A 223 4.01 -1.83 20.72
CA ASN A 223 4.33 -1.25 22.03
C ASN A 223 5.84 -1.12 22.27
N LYS A 224 6.65 -1.03 21.21
CA LYS A 224 8.11 -0.95 21.29
C LYS A 224 8.61 0.34 20.68
N THR A 225 9.67 0.93 21.26
CA THR A 225 10.42 2.00 20.63
C THR A 225 11.27 1.43 19.50
N GLY A 226 11.18 2.03 18.31
CA GLY A 226 11.94 1.58 17.14
C GLY A 226 11.35 2.04 15.82
N SER A 227 11.91 1.50 14.74
CA SER A 227 11.50 1.77 13.38
C SER A 227 10.56 0.70 12.86
N VAL A 228 9.56 1.12 12.11
CA VAL A 228 8.67 0.26 11.35
C VAL A 228 8.79 0.66 9.89
N PHE A 229 9.09 -0.30 9.04
CA PHE A 229 9.22 -0.13 7.60
C PHE A 229 7.98 -0.65 6.91
N PHE A 230 7.54 0.02 5.86
CA PHE A 230 6.34 -0.38 5.14
C PHE A 230 6.38 0.03 3.67
N TYR A 231 5.63 -0.67 2.84
CA TYR A 231 5.43 -0.38 1.43
C TYR A 231 4.07 -0.91 0.95
N ALA A 232 3.69 -0.52 -0.25
CA ALA A 232 2.50 -1.04 -0.92
C ALA A 232 2.85 -1.59 -2.31
N VAL A 233 2.00 -2.51 -2.79
CA VAL A 233 2.04 -3.07 -4.14
C VAL A 233 0.65 -2.94 -4.73
N ASP A 234 0.51 -2.35 -5.91
CA ASP A 234 -0.75 -2.20 -6.60
C ASP A 234 -1.26 -3.51 -7.24
N SER A 235 -2.39 -3.45 -7.92
CA SER A 235 -3.01 -4.60 -8.57
C SER A 235 -2.26 -5.09 -9.82
N VAL A 236 -1.35 -4.30 -10.37
CA VAL A 236 -0.56 -4.64 -11.57
C VAL A 236 0.90 -4.99 -11.24
N GLY A 237 1.29 -4.87 -9.96
CA GLY A 237 2.58 -5.29 -9.43
C GLY A 237 3.60 -4.17 -9.26
N ASN A 238 3.23 -2.88 -9.46
CA ASN A 238 4.14 -1.79 -9.13
C ASN A 238 4.28 -1.68 -7.61
N ARG A 239 5.49 -1.49 -7.14
CA ARG A 239 5.82 -1.42 -5.73
C ARG A 239 6.33 -0.03 -5.35
N SER A 240 5.81 0.53 -4.25
CA SER A 240 6.36 1.75 -3.66
C SER A 240 7.76 1.51 -3.08
N ALA A 241 8.52 2.58 -2.91
CA ALA A 241 9.72 2.54 -2.08
C ALA A 241 9.37 2.12 -0.64
N TRP A 242 10.37 1.63 0.09
CA TRP A 242 10.26 1.49 1.53
C TRP A 242 10.12 2.87 2.19
N GLU A 243 9.13 2.99 3.06
CA GLU A 243 9.01 4.12 3.99
C GLU A 243 9.31 3.68 5.40
N GLU A 244 9.88 4.59 6.22
CA GLU A 244 10.20 4.37 7.62
C GLU A 244 9.34 5.25 8.52
N ALA A 245 8.70 4.64 9.52
CA ALA A 245 8.03 5.35 10.61
C ALA A 245 8.73 5.03 11.94
N LYS A 246 9.18 6.06 12.65
CA LYS A 246 9.85 5.92 13.95
C LYS A 246 8.83 6.12 15.07
N TYR A 247 8.83 5.20 16.01
CA TYR A 247 7.97 5.24 17.19
C TYR A 247 8.80 5.33 18.45
N ASP A 248 8.37 6.18 19.38
CA ASP A 248 8.94 6.32 20.72
C ASP A 248 7.84 5.99 21.74
N MET A 249 7.90 4.79 22.32
CA MET A 249 6.93 4.32 23.31
C MET A 249 7.40 4.73 24.71
N ALA A 250 6.91 5.87 25.18
CA ALA A 250 7.26 6.41 26.50
C ALA A 250 6.41 5.76 27.61
N SER A 251 7.02 5.55 28.79
CA SER A 251 6.33 4.86 29.89
C SER A 251 5.31 5.72 30.61
N ASP A 252 5.61 7.03 30.79
CA ASP A 252 4.82 7.89 31.68
C ASP A 252 4.41 9.19 31.03
N ASN A 253 3.11 9.45 30.96
CA ASN A 253 2.59 10.75 30.63
C ASN A 253 2.32 11.58 31.90
N ILE A 254 3.28 12.41 32.30
CA ILE A 254 3.19 13.27 33.49
C ILE A 254 2.18 14.43 33.34
N CYS A 255 1.67 14.65 32.15
CA CYS A 255 0.77 15.80 31.84
C CYS A 255 -0.73 15.44 31.98
N GLY A 256 -1.04 14.17 32.15
CA GLY A 256 -2.42 13.71 32.26
C GLY A 256 -3.10 13.51 30.90
N LYS A 257 -4.43 13.37 30.94
CA LYS A 257 -5.22 13.02 29.76
C LYS A 257 -5.23 14.17 28.73
N ASN A 258 -5.03 13.82 27.47
CA ASN A 258 -5.04 14.74 26.33
C ASN A 258 -4.05 15.93 26.46
N ALA A 259 -2.96 15.75 27.18
CA ALA A 259 -1.85 16.69 27.21
C ALA A 259 -0.55 15.89 27.24
N TYR A 260 0.49 16.40 26.59
CA TYR A 260 1.75 15.65 26.48
C TYR A 260 2.96 16.52 26.82
N PRO A 261 4.02 15.93 27.40
CA PRO A 261 5.23 16.63 27.78
C PRO A 261 6.08 16.97 26.55
N VAL A 262 6.45 18.25 26.47
CA VAL A 262 7.32 18.82 25.44
C VAL A 262 8.54 19.44 26.09
N PRO A 263 9.76 19.06 25.72
CA PRO A 263 10.99 19.66 26.27
C PRO A 263 11.18 21.06 25.68
N LEU A 264 11.42 22.05 26.54
CA LEU A 264 11.67 23.43 26.14
C LEU A 264 12.66 24.09 27.12
N GLY A 265 13.85 24.47 26.64
CA GLY A 265 14.83 25.21 27.42
C GLY A 265 15.26 24.54 28.75
N GLY A 266 15.41 23.22 28.74
CA GLY A 266 15.77 22.43 29.93
C GLY A 266 14.61 22.16 30.89
N LYS A 267 13.41 22.59 30.56
CA LYS A 267 12.16 22.32 31.29
C LYS A 267 11.23 21.46 30.46
N THR A 268 10.22 20.88 31.08
CA THR A 268 9.12 20.19 30.43
C THR A 268 7.87 21.03 30.56
N VAL A 269 7.18 21.26 29.44
CA VAL A 269 5.89 21.95 29.36
C VAL A 269 4.84 20.93 28.94
N CYS A 270 3.72 20.90 29.62
CA CYS A 270 2.57 20.12 29.21
C CYS A 270 1.74 20.92 28.21
N VAL A 271 1.57 20.38 27.00
CA VAL A 271 0.81 21.04 25.93
C VAL A 271 -0.43 20.20 25.60
N ASP A 272 -1.58 20.87 25.49
CA ASP A 272 -2.83 20.22 25.12
C ASP A 272 -2.72 19.53 23.75
N ALA A 273 -3.21 18.29 23.66
CA ALA A 273 -3.13 17.48 22.44
C ALA A 273 -3.98 18.06 21.29
N TYR A 274 -5.09 18.66 21.63
CA TYR A 274 -6.05 19.24 20.69
C TYR A 274 -6.24 20.72 20.96
N GLU A 275 -6.77 21.45 19.97
CA GLU A 275 -7.29 22.80 20.16
C GLU A 275 -8.38 22.77 21.25
N TYR A 276 -8.59 23.92 21.94
CA TYR A 276 -9.61 24.01 22.99
C TYR A 276 -11.02 23.61 22.47
N PRO A 277 -11.79 22.79 23.19
CA PRO A 277 -11.67 22.40 24.60
C PRO A 277 -10.82 21.15 24.87
N ASN A 278 -9.83 20.86 24.08
CA ASN A 278 -8.87 19.75 24.22
C ASN A 278 -9.56 18.37 24.22
N LYS A 279 -10.47 18.16 23.30
CA LYS A 279 -11.20 16.90 23.13
C LYS A 279 -11.10 16.38 21.69
N ALA A 280 -10.76 15.11 21.57
CA ALA A 280 -10.78 14.43 20.28
C ALA A 280 -12.20 14.42 19.72
N ASP A 281 -12.30 14.57 18.40
CA ASP A 281 -13.58 14.52 17.66
C ASP A 281 -14.62 15.56 18.09
N GLU A 282 -14.20 16.66 18.71
CA GLU A 282 -15.03 17.83 19.04
C GLU A 282 -14.62 19.01 18.15
N LEU A 283 -15.56 19.88 17.79
CA LEU A 283 -15.22 21.12 17.06
C LEU A 283 -14.40 22.03 17.98
N PRO A 284 -13.28 22.53 17.51
CA PRO A 284 -12.51 23.50 18.28
C PRO A 284 -13.27 24.81 18.41
N ARG A 285 -13.02 25.52 19.51
CA ARG A 285 -13.65 26.80 19.78
C ARG A 285 -12.95 27.90 19.00
N ASP A 286 -13.67 28.54 18.14
CA ASP A 286 -13.30 29.75 17.41
C ASP A 286 -14.03 30.99 17.96
N MET A 287 -13.97 32.13 17.26
CA MET A 287 -14.68 33.37 17.61
C MET A 287 -14.40 33.82 19.05
N VAL A 288 -13.16 33.71 19.48
CA VAL A 288 -12.67 34.16 20.79
C VAL A 288 -11.59 35.22 20.64
N SER A 289 -11.59 36.23 21.53
CA SER A 289 -10.48 37.16 21.64
C SER A 289 -9.28 36.51 22.33
N GLN A 290 -8.10 37.10 22.21
CA GLN A 290 -6.89 36.60 22.88
C GLN A 290 -7.06 36.56 24.41
N GLU A 291 -7.68 37.59 24.98
CA GLU A 291 -7.96 37.70 26.42
C GLU A 291 -8.96 36.60 26.89
N GLN A 292 -10.01 36.36 26.11
CA GLN A 292 -10.95 35.29 26.38
C GLN A 292 -10.25 33.89 26.33
N ALA A 293 -9.38 33.69 25.35
CA ALA A 293 -8.58 32.46 25.23
C ALA A 293 -7.68 32.28 26.47
N ALA A 294 -6.97 33.30 26.89
CA ALA A 294 -6.14 33.27 28.09
C ALA A 294 -6.96 32.99 29.37
N SER A 295 -8.11 33.64 29.51
CA SER A 295 -9.02 33.40 30.65
C SER A 295 -9.56 31.97 30.70
N LEU A 296 -9.91 31.38 29.56
CA LEU A 296 -10.39 30.01 29.47
C LEU A 296 -9.30 29.01 29.87
N CYS A 297 -8.06 29.19 29.45
CA CYS A 297 -6.94 28.38 29.91
C CYS A 297 -6.71 28.52 31.43
N GLN A 298 -6.79 29.71 31.99
CA GLN A 298 -6.64 29.97 33.41
C GLN A 298 -7.73 29.25 34.26
N GLN A 299 -8.95 29.19 33.77
CA GLN A 299 -10.05 28.50 34.44
C GLN A 299 -9.78 26.98 34.55
N GLU A 300 -8.95 26.43 33.65
CA GLU A 300 -8.47 25.02 33.74
C GLU A 300 -7.17 24.84 34.52
N GLY A 301 -6.65 25.88 35.18
CA GLY A 301 -5.35 25.85 35.88
C GLY A 301 -4.16 25.74 34.93
N LYS A 302 -4.33 26.24 33.71
CA LYS A 302 -3.35 26.30 32.64
C LYS A 302 -3.10 27.75 32.21
N HIS A 303 -2.25 27.98 31.24
CA HIS A 303 -2.05 29.28 30.60
C HIS A 303 -2.19 29.13 29.07
N LEU A 304 -2.50 30.21 28.39
CA LEU A 304 -2.45 30.29 26.93
C LEU A 304 -1.01 30.08 26.48
N CYS A 305 -0.75 29.10 25.63
CA CYS A 305 0.61 28.76 25.20
C CYS A 305 1.34 29.99 24.64
N SER A 306 2.59 30.19 25.05
CA SER A 306 3.48 31.12 24.36
C SER A 306 3.84 30.58 22.97
N LEU A 307 4.29 31.48 22.07
CA LEU A 307 4.75 31.03 20.74
C LEU A 307 5.90 30.01 20.85
N ALA A 308 6.79 30.15 21.83
CA ALA A 308 7.91 29.23 22.04
C ALA A 308 7.45 27.82 22.44
N GLU A 309 6.49 27.71 23.35
CA GLU A 309 5.87 26.45 23.76
C GLU A 309 5.12 25.77 22.59
N TRP A 310 4.32 26.58 21.90
CA TRP A 310 3.59 26.13 20.73
C TRP A 310 4.52 25.61 19.63
N GLN A 311 5.58 26.36 19.32
CA GLN A 311 6.56 25.98 18.32
C GLN A 311 7.34 24.71 18.70
N ALA A 312 7.72 24.56 19.97
CA ALA A 312 8.39 23.36 20.45
C ALA A 312 7.50 22.12 20.29
N ALA A 313 6.20 22.24 20.56
CA ALA A 313 5.22 21.19 20.38
C ALA A 313 4.99 20.82 18.90
N CYS A 314 5.04 21.79 18.01
CA CYS A 314 4.82 21.61 16.57
C CYS A 314 6.03 21.02 15.85
N LYS A 315 7.23 21.55 16.07
CA LYS A 315 8.45 21.28 15.30
C LYS A 315 9.02 19.87 15.42
N SER A 316 8.57 19.08 16.32
CA SER A 316 9.22 17.82 16.71
C SER A 316 10.65 17.98 17.26
N LYS A 317 11.27 16.85 17.65
CA LYS A 317 12.68 16.81 18.08
C LYS A 317 13.68 17.18 16.97
N ASP A 318 13.27 17.01 15.70
CA ASP A 318 14.11 17.21 14.52
C ASP A 318 13.95 18.62 13.91
N ASN A 319 13.23 19.53 14.61
CA ASN A 319 13.00 20.92 14.24
C ASN A 319 12.35 21.09 12.85
N THR A 320 11.39 20.22 12.53
CA THR A 320 10.69 20.19 11.24
C THR A 320 9.87 21.44 10.96
N ARG A 321 9.66 21.75 9.66
CA ARG A 321 8.83 22.90 9.24
C ARG A 321 7.34 22.71 9.50
N TYR A 322 6.85 21.48 9.42
CA TYR A 322 5.48 21.09 9.70
C TYR A 322 5.47 20.02 10.80
N SER A 323 4.36 19.84 11.45
CA SER A 323 4.19 18.84 12.52
C SER A 323 4.49 17.40 12.04
N TYR A 324 4.36 17.15 10.75
CA TYR A 324 4.52 15.87 10.09
C TYR A 324 5.79 15.76 9.20
N GLY A 325 6.69 16.73 9.21
CA GLY A 325 7.95 16.72 8.43
C GLY A 325 8.31 18.06 7.78
N ASP A 326 9.27 18.07 6.84
CA ASP A 326 9.83 19.30 6.26
C ASP A 326 9.14 19.78 4.98
N SER A 327 8.35 18.94 4.35
CA SER A 327 7.67 19.28 3.10
C SER A 327 6.17 19.38 3.31
N TYR A 328 5.55 20.41 2.72
CA TYR A 328 4.10 20.51 2.69
C TYR A 328 3.49 19.33 1.93
N LYS A 329 2.55 18.66 2.57
CA LYS A 329 1.76 17.59 1.95
C LYS A 329 0.29 17.97 2.04
N GLN A 330 -0.31 18.19 0.88
CA GLN A 330 -1.75 18.45 0.77
C GLN A 330 -2.54 17.31 1.42
N ASN A 331 -3.64 17.61 2.06
CA ASN A 331 -4.52 16.66 2.74
C ASN A 331 -4.00 16.02 4.04
N LYS A 332 -2.76 16.20 4.44
CA LYS A 332 -2.27 15.74 5.75
C LYS A 332 -3.00 16.46 6.90
N CYS A 333 -3.12 17.77 6.79
CA CYS A 333 -3.84 18.62 7.74
C CYS A 333 -5.06 19.28 7.08
N ASN A 334 -5.90 19.92 7.88
CA ASN A 334 -7.06 20.67 7.40
C ASN A 334 -6.65 22.06 6.90
N THR A 335 -6.05 22.12 5.72
CA THR A 335 -5.61 23.33 5.02
C THR A 335 -6.29 23.44 3.66
N ASN A 336 -6.46 24.65 3.15
CA ASN A 336 -7.10 24.93 1.86
C ASN A 336 -8.50 24.26 1.74
N THR A 337 -9.31 24.41 2.79
CA THR A 337 -10.68 23.88 2.87
C THR A 337 -11.68 25.00 3.17
N LYS A 338 -12.94 24.68 3.38
CA LYS A 338 -14.01 25.67 3.55
C LYS A 338 -14.41 25.90 5.02
N ALA A 339 -13.96 25.06 5.95
CA ALA A 339 -14.36 25.15 7.35
C ALA A 339 -13.40 24.37 8.26
N ALA A 340 -13.41 24.70 9.56
CA ALA A 340 -12.77 23.91 10.60
C ALA A 340 -13.40 22.51 10.67
N LYS A 341 -12.59 21.54 11.05
CA LYS A 341 -12.99 20.15 11.32
C LYS A 341 -12.88 19.85 12.80
N ARG A 342 -13.53 18.79 13.22
CA ARG A 342 -13.38 18.26 14.56
C ARG A 342 -11.92 17.89 14.81
N SER A 343 -11.38 18.27 15.96
CA SER A 343 -9.96 18.12 16.30
C SER A 343 -9.52 16.65 16.24
N GLY A 344 -8.35 16.39 15.67
CA GLY A 344 -7.79 15.07 15.48
C GLY A 344 -8.39 14.25 14.32
N ARG A 345 -9.35 14.78 13.56
CA ARG A 345 -9.93 14.07 12.38
C ARG A 345 -8.94 13.83 11.26
N LYS A 346 -7.91 14.63 11.17
CA LYS A 346 -6.79 14.42 10.29
C LYS A 346 -5.70 13.65 11.04
N GLU A 347 -5.84 12.31 11.09
CA GLU A 347 -4.96 11.41 11.85
C GLU A 347 -3.47 11.65 11.57
N GLN A 348 -3.14 12.00 10.34
CA GLN A 348 -1.77 12.29 9.90
C GLN A 348 -1.29 13.71 10.25
N CYS A 349 -2.17 14.61 10.70
CA CYS A 349 -1.83 15.94 11.18
C CYS A 349 -1.45 15.91 12.66
N ARG A 350 -0.42 15.17 12.99
CA ARG A 350 0.04 14.94 14.35
C ARG A 350 1.54 15.23 14.48
N SER A 351 1.91 16.01 15.49
CA SER A 351 3.32 16.26 15.78
C SER A 351 3.98 15.04 16.46
N TRP A 352 5.31 15.02 16.47
CA TRP A 352 6.09 13.98 17.15
C TRP A 352 5.64 13.76 18.61
N TYR A 353 5.38 14.84 19.32
CA TYR A 353 4.98 14.79 20.73
C TYR A 353 3.50 14.45 20.97
N GLY A 354 2.68 14.43 19.94
CA GLY A 354 1.29 13.98 20.05
C GLY A 354 0.21 15.04 19.87
N MET A 355 0.57 16.28 19.55
CA MET A 355 -0.39 17.34 19.30
C MET A 355 -0.95 17.21 17.90
N TYR A 356 -2.28 17.33 17.81
CA TYR A 356 -3.01 17.33 16.55
C TYR A 356 -3.28 18.74 16.05
N ASP A 357 -3.48 18.87 14.76
CA ASP A 357 -3.92 20.08 14.06
C ASP A 357 -3.01 21.29 14.24
N MET A 358 -1.71 21.05 14.57
CA MET A 358 -0.70 22.10 14.69
C MET A 358 -0.43 22.85 13.37
N ASN A 359 -0.94 22.36 12.25
CA ASN A 359 -0.93 23.04 10.96
C ASN A 359 -2.33 23.00 10.34
N GLY A 360 -2.91 24.16 10.09
CA GLY A 360 -4.28 24.27 9.58
C GLY A 360 -5.32 24.20 10.71
N ASN A 361 -6.52 23.87 10.37
CA ASN A 361 -7.73 23.88 11.18
C ASN A 361 -8.06 25.28 11.71
N LEU A 362 -7.53 25.72 12.84
CA LEU A 362 -7.63 27.12 13.30
C LEU A 362 -6.24 27.72 13.50
N TRP A 363 -6.08 29.01 13.19
CA TRP A 363 -5.02 29.80 13.78
C TRP A 363 -5.13 29.75 15.29
N GLU A 364 -4.02 29.64 15.98
CA GLU A 364 -4.03 29.56 17.44
C GLU A 364 -3.44 30.80 18.07
N TRP A 365 -4.24 31.50 18.91
CA TRP A 365 -3.75 32.58 19.76
C TRP A 365 -2.58 32.09 20.62
N THR A 366 -1.58 32.95 20.77
CA THR A 366 -0.50 32.77 21.74
C THR A 366 -0.47 33.91 22.76
N SER A 367 0.25 33.70 23.86
CA SER A 367 0.51 34.75 24.85
C SER A 367 1.65 35.69 24.42
N SER A 368 2.25 35.51 23.27
CA SER A 368 3.40 36.24 22.76
C SER A 368 2.96 37.43 21.91
N THR A 369 3.53 38.60 22.16
CA THR A 369 3.29 39.83 21.37
C THR A 369 4.15 39.86 20.12
N SER A 370 3.67 40.54 19.09
CA SER A 370 4.43 40.81 17.88
C SER A 370 5.49 41.87 18.14
N LYS A 371 6.72 41.66 17.72
CA LYS A 371 7.80 42.63 17.76
C LYS A 371 7.65 43.71 16.68
N ASP A 372 7.12 43.33 15.53
CA ASP A 372 7.04 44.18 14.34
C ASP A 372 5.72 44.97 14.27
N ARG A 373 4.71 44.56 15.05
CA ARG A 373 3.37 45.18 15.05
C ARG A 373 2.92 45.46 16.48
N PRO A 374 3.06 46.67 16.95
CA PRO A 374 2.64 47.06 18.30
C PRO A 374 1.16 46.73 18.55
N ASN A 375 0.86 46.33 19.78
CA ASN A 375 -0.49 45.94 20.23
C ASN A 375 -1.13 44.73 19.54
N MET A 376 -0.35 43.95 18.81
CA MET A 376 -0.81 42.68 18.24
C MET A 376 -0.18 41.45 18.93
N TYR A 377 -0.94 40.38 19.03
CA TYR A 377 -0.48 39.11 19.52
C TYR A 377 -0.23 38.15 18.37
N LEU A 378 0.83 37.30 18.51
CA LEU A 378 1.18 36.32 17.52
C LEU A 378 0.17 35.19 17.52
N VAL A 379 -0.14 34.73 16.33
CA VAL A 379 -0.92 33.52 16.06
C VAL A 379 -0.08 32.51 15.29
N ALA A 380 -0.35 31.23 15.50
CA ALA A 380 0.45 30.15 14.96
C ALA A 380 -0.41 29.10 14.23
N GLY A 381 0.21 28.29 13.39
CA GLY A 381 -0.36 27.07 12.80
C GLY A 381 -1.08 27.22 11.48
N GLY A 382 -1.64 28.40 11.18
CA GLY A 382 -2.54 28.55 10.04
C GLY A 382 -3.95 28.03 10.35
N ALA A 383 -4.84 28.14 9.40
CA ALA A 383 -6.22 27.70 9.56
C ALA A 383 -6.70 26.91 8.35
N TRP A 384 -7.94 26.45 8.39
CA TRP A 384 -8.61 25.71 7.31
C TRP A 384 -8.55 26.44 5.95
N ASN A 385 -8.50 27.76 5.93
CA ASN A 385 -8.44 28.60 4.72
C ASN A 385 -7.01 29.02 4.32
N THR A 386 -5.97 28.51 4.98
CA THR A 386 -4.57 28.74 4.61
C THR A 386 -4.02 27.53 3.84
N ASN A 387 -2.92 27.74 3.13
CA ASN A 387 -2.22 26.71 2.37
C ASN A 387 -0.86 26.33 3.03
N ASN A 388 0.22 26.27 2.28
CA ASN A 388 1.56 25.92 2.73
C ASN A 388 2.27 27.00 3.58
N GLU A 389 1.61 28.10 3.91
CA GLU A 389 2.22 29.24 4.63
C GLU A 389 2.33 28.99 6.14
N SER A 390 1.56 28.07 6.68
CA SER A 390 1.46 27.81 8.11
C SER A 390 2.51 26.82 8.60
N LYS A 391 3.73 27.29 8.80
CA LYS A 391 4.85 26.48 9.29
C LYS A 391 4.97 26.56 10.80
N CYS A 392 5.48 25.49 11.44
CA CYS A 392 5.83 25.48 12.85
C CYS A 392 6.84 26.58 13.24
N THR A 393 7.61 27.06 12.29
CA THR A 393 8.68 28.05 12.50
C THR A 393 8.22 29.50 12.34
N ASP A 394 6.98 29.74 11.91
CA ASP A 394 6.51 31.08 11.62
C ASP A 394 6.30 31.90 12.89
N ASN A 395 6.71 33.16 12.84
CA ASN A 395 6.59 34.17 13.92
C ASN A 395 6.11 35.51 13.41
N LYS A 396 5.54 35.58 12.21
CA LYS A 396 5.19 36.80 11.48
C LYS A 396 3.69 37.12 11.47
N PHE A 397 2.87 36.15 11.80
CA PHE A 397 1.41 36.33 11.78
C PHE A 397 0.94 36.84 13.13
N SER A 398 0.17 37.90 13.12
CA SER A 398 -0.34 38.56 14.34
C SER A 398 -1.68 39.22 14.08
N PHE A 399 -2.54 39.22 15.10
CA PHE A 399 -3.86 39.82 15.05
C PHE A 399 -4.10 40.78 16.25
N TYR A 400 -5.09 41.63 16.14
CA TYR A 400 -5.53 42.46 17.24
C TYR A 400 -6.22 41.64 18.32
N PRO A 401 -5.79 41.75 19.60
CA PRO A 401 -6.21 40.79 20.65
C PRO A 401 -7.70 40.91 21.01
N GLN A 402 -8.33 42.04 20.79
CA GLN A 402 -9.76 42.24 21.07
C GLN A 402 -10.69 41.67 20.01
N ASN A 403 -10.16 41.36 18.82
CA ASN A 403 -10.98 40.89 17.72
C ASN A 403 -11.25 39.37 17.86
N GLN A 404 -12.37 38.94 17.30
CA GLN A 404 -12.80 37.58 17.21
C GLN A 404 -12.88 37.17 15.74
N TYR A 405 -12.31 36.01 15.39
CA TYR A 405 -12.22 35.55 14.01
C TYR A 405 -12.74 34.11 13.88
N PRO A 406 -13.46 33.78 12.78
CA PRO A 406 -14.05 32.45 12.58
C PRO A 406 -13.04 31.34 12.25
N ASN A 407 -11.76 31.73 12.08
CA ASN A 407 -10.66 30.83 11.78
C ASN A 407 -9.53 30.93 12.82
N VAL A 408 -9.82 31.45 14.01
CA VAL A 408 -8.85 31.60 15.11
C VAL A 408 -9.42 30.98 16.39
N GLY A 409 -8.71 30.02 16.92
CA GLY A 409 -8.92 29.36 18.21
C GLY A 409 -7.66 29.46 19.08
N PHE A 410 -7.42 28.45 19.91
CA PHE A 410 -6.27 28.39 20.81
C PHE A 410 -6.07 27.00 21.40
N ARG A 411 -4.93 26.79 22.02
CA ARG A 411 -4.67 25.66 22.94
C ARG A 411 -3.99 26.12 24.21
N CYS A 412 -4.09 25.32 25.26
CA CYS A 412 -3.53 25.64 26.57
C CYS A 412 -2.24 24.85 26.85
N CYS A 413 -1.39 25.45 27.68
CA CYS A 413 -0.13 24.90 28.17
C CYS A 413 -0.07 24.96 29.71
N LYS A 414 0.76 24.09 30.31
CA LYS A 414 0.98 24.05 31.76
C LYS A 414 2.44 23.74 32.11
#